data_bc6f4a473a54d725a94ba1adf1a63d99
#
_entry.id   bc6f4a473a54d725a94ba1adf1a63d99
#
_cell.length_a   1.000
_cell.length_b   1.000
_cell.length_c   1.000
_cell.angle_alpha   90.00
_cell.angle_beta   90.00
_cell.angle_gamma   90.00
#
_symmetry.space_group_name_H-M   'P 1'
#
loop_
_entity.id
_entity.type
_entity.pdbx_description
1 polymer ?
#
loop_
_entity_poly.entity_id
_entity_poly.type
_entity_poly.pdbx_seq_one_letter_code
_entity_poly.pdbx_strand_id
1 'polypeptide(L)'
;MKRSLAVVTATLLIFGAAVITAPAAYASATGGTHNCWQELDTGKSLCVEAGDSLPDAVYAAYGIVLSTPDRALNVSDQLVSTPAPAQSDVAPAASTVIGIFYENDNYGGAFYITSVAQNGCNGYSYGYTNLASIGWDDRITSFRSYSNCKTAIFEDTNYGGASYGYYVNSSNVGAAMNDRASSIRWAA
;
A
#
# COMPACT_ATOMS: atom_id res chain seq x y z
N MET A 1 48.28 -61.45 -23.46
CA MET A 1 48.21 -60.14 -22.71
C MET A 1 47.09 -59.28 -23.30
N LYS A 2 45.95 -59.26 -22.63
CA LYS A 2 44.77 -58.44 -23.04
C LYS A 2 44.71 -57.27 -22.15
N ARG A 3 44.83 -56.03 -22.69
CA ARG A 3 44.70 -54.79 -21.97
C ARG A 3 43.24 -54.31 -22.09
N SER A 4 42.52 -54.26 -20.97
CA SER A 4 41.18 -53.67 -20.90
C SER A 4 41.30 -52.15 -20.74
N LEU A 5 40.65 -51.40 -21.66
CA LEU A 5 40.44 -49.95 -21.52
C LEU A 5 39.19 -49.72 -20.68
N ALA A 6 39.31 -49.03 -19.58
CA ALA A 6 38.20 -48.54 -18.79
C ALA A 6 37.76 -47.17 -19.34
N VAL A 7 36.51 -47.10 -19.78
CA VAL A 7 35.87 -45.85 -20.20
C VAL A 7 35.28 -45.16 -18.94
N VAL A 8 35.83 -44.02 -18.58
CA VAL A 8 35.28 -43.16 -17.49
C VAL A 8 34.30 -42.21 -18.13
N THR A 9 33.01 -42.41 -17.88
CA THR A 9 31.94 -41.48 -18.25
C THR A 9 31.85 -40.38 -17.17
N ALA A 10 32.24 -39.18 -17.51
CA ALA A 10 32.04 -37.99 -16.64
C ALA A 10 30.60 -37.51 -16.80
N THR A 11 29.81 -37.62 -15.73
CA THR A 11 28.45 -37.08 -15.66
C THR A 11 28.54 -35.59 -15.26
N LEU A 12 28.23 -34.70 -16.19
CA LEU A 12 28.19 -33.25 -15.95
C LEU A 12 26.88 -32.89 -15.21
N LEU A 13 26.97 -32.62 -13.92
CA LEU A 13 25.85 -32.06 -13.14
C LEU A 13 25.71 -30.59 -13.45
N ILE A 14 24.68 -30.22 -14.23
CA ILE A 14 24.31 -28.83 -14.48
C ILE A 14 23.51 -28.38 -13.25
N PHE A 15 24.15 -27.62 -12.35
CA PHE A 15 23.44 -26.85 -11.32
C PHE A 15 22.73 -25.68 -12.00
N GLY A 16 21.42 -25.79 -12.18
CA GLY A 16 20.58 -24.70 -12.57
C GLY A 16 20.54 -23.65 -11.44
N ALA A 17 21.26 -22.53 -11.61
CA ALA A 17 21.10 -21.38 -10.75
C ALA A 17 19.71 -20.79 -10.98
N ALA A 18 18.80 -20.95 -10.03
CA ALA A 18 17.55 -20.20 -10.01
C ALA A 18 17.88 -18.72 -9.84
N VAL A 19 17.72 -17.94 -10.90
CA VAL A 19 17.80 -16.49 -10.85
C VAL A 19 16.57 -16.02 -10.10
N ILE A 20 16.71 -15.72 -8.82
CA ILE A 20 15.69 -15.01 -8.04
C ILE A 20 15.75 -13.57 -8.53
N THR A 21 14.90 -13.20 -9.49
CA THR A 21 14.67 -11.81 -9.84
C THR A 21 13.96 -11.16 -8.66
N ALA A 22 14.69 -10.32 -7.91
CA ALA A 22 14.08 -9.45 -6.92
C ALA A 22 13.00 -8.62 -7.63
N PRO A 23 11.80 -8.42 -7.01
CA PRO A 23 10.81 -7.53 -7.60
C PRO A 23 11.44 -6.15 -7.75
N ALA A 24 11.33 -5.58 -8.95
CA ALA A 24 11.81 -4.24 -9.24
C ALA A 24 11.15 -3.29 -8.23
N ALA A 25 11.95 -2.59 -7.44
CA ALA A 25 11.47 -1.46 -6.69
C ALA A 25 10.91 -0.47 -7.71
N TYR A 26 9.58 -0.34 -7.75
CA TYR A 26 8.95 0.64 -8.61
C TYR A 26 9.38 2.02 -8.13
N ALA A 27 10.23 2.67 -8.92
CA ALA A 27 10.57 4.07 -8.74
C ALA A 27 9.25 4.86 -8.73
N SER A 28 9.14 5.80 -7.78
CA SER A 28 8.00 6.71 -7.65
C SER A 28 7.57 7.21 -9.02
N ALA A 29 6.42 6.74 -9.51
CA ALA A 29 5.85 7.21 -10.75
C ALA A 29 5.39 8.65 -10.52
N THR A 30 6.13 9.60 -11.06
CA THR A 30 5.76 11.00 -11.09
C THR A 30 4.51 11.16 -11.96
N GLY A 31 3.38 11.50 -11.32
CA GLY A 31 2.17 12.01 -11.97
C GLY A 31 1.51 11.01 -12.92
N GLY A 32 0.77 10.05 -12.39
CA GLY A 32 0.07 9.08 -13.21
C GLY A 32 -1.03 8.38 -12.44
N THR A 33 -1.90 7.78 -13.16
CA THR A 33 -3.08 7.00 -12.87
C THR A 33 -2.80 5.71 -12.06
N HIS A 34 -1.91 5.75 -11.07
CA HIS A 34 -1.55 4.58 -10.28
C HIS A 34 -2.25 4.60 -8.92
N ASN A 35 -2.77 3.45 -8.53
CA ASN A 35 -3.25 3.21 -7.18
C ASN A 35 -2.14 2.57 -6.36
N CYS A 36 -1.84 3.12 -5.19
CA CYS A 36 -0.72 2.67 -4.37
C CYS A 36 -1.15 2.24 -2.97
N TRP A 37 -0.33 1.42 -2.35
CA TRP A 37 -0.45 1.00 -0.96
C TRP A 37 0.91 1.04 -0.28
N GLN A 38 0.90 1.35 1.03
CA GLN A 38 2.05 1.17 1.91
C GLN A 38 1.63 0.73 3.31
N GLU A 39 2.36 -0.22 3.87
CA GLU A 39 2.32 -0.59 5.28
C GLU A 39 3.39 0.19 6.04
N LEU A 40 2.98 1.06 6.95
CA LEU A 40 3.89 2.00 7.63
C LEU A 40 4.93 1.31 8.52
N ASP A 41 4.54 0.22 9.19
CA ASP A 41 5.40 -0.47 10.16
C ASP A 41 6.57 -1.20 9.48
N THR A 42 6.38 -1.70 8.27
CA THR A 42 7.36 -2.51 7.55
C THR A 42 8.01 -1.77 6.38
N GLY A 43 7.39 -0.68 5.94
CA GLY A 43 7.80 0.06 4.74
C GLY A 43 7.50 -0.65 3.42
N LYS A 44 6.79 -1.81 3.44
CA LYS A 44 6.36 -2.49 2.22
C LYS A 44 5.41 -1.60 1.44
N SER A 45 5.58 -1.51 0.14
CA SER A 45 4.73 -0.70 -0.73
C SER A 45 4.59 -1.34 -2.11
N LEU A 46 3.47 -1.04 -2.76
CA LEU A 46 3.15 -1.50 -4.11
C LEU A 46 2.25 -0.50 -4.80
N CYS A 47 2.46 -0.29 -6.09
CA CYS A 47 1.54 0.46 -6.95
C CYS A 47 1.10 -0.41 -8.12
N VAL A 48 -0.14 -0.19 -8.59
CA VAL A 48 -0.73 -0.83 -9.77
C VAL A 48 -1.31 0.23 -10.69
N GLU A 49 -1.52 -0.10 -11.95
CA GLU A 49 -2.21 0.78 -12.90
C GLU A 49 -3.68 1.00 -12.48
N ALA A 50 -4.25 2.12 -12.88
CA ALA A 50 -5.67 2.38 -12.65
C ALA A 50 -6.53 1.29 -13.34
N GLY A 51 -7.39 0.66 -12.55
CA GLY A 51 -8.23 -0.45 -12.99
C GLY A 51 -7.77 -1.83 -12.50
N ASP A 52 -6.51 -1.99 -12.10
CA ASP A 52 -6.05 -3.21 -11.48
C ASP A 52 -6.46 -3.28 -10.00
N SER A 53 -6.68 -4.50 -9.50
CA SER A 53 -7.00 -4.73 -8.09
C SER A 53 -5.74 -4.61 -7.23
N LEU A 54 -5.60 -3.47 -6.55
CA LEU A 54 -4.48 -3.24 -5.64
C LEU A 54 -4.44 -4.26 -4.47
N PRO A 55 -5.57 -4.64 -3.81
CA PRO A 55 -5.55 -5.65 -2.77
C PRO A 55 -5.09 -7.03 -3.26
N ASP A 56 -5.49 -7.44 -4.46
CA ASP A 56 -5.05 -8.72 -5.03
C ASP A 56 -3.56 -8.71 -5.35
N ALA A 57 -3.05 -7.59 -5.87
CA ALA A 57 -1.63 -7.41 -6.13
C ALA A 57 -0.79 -7.41 -4.84
N VAL A 58 -1.28 -6.78 -3.76
CA VAL A 58 -0.64 -6.82 -2.43
C VAL A 58 -0.62 -8.24 -1.87
N TYR A 59 -1.73 -8.97 -1.99
CA TYR A 59 -1.79 -10.37 -1.58
C TYR A 59 -0.82 -11.24 -2.39
N ALA A 60 -0.80 -11.10 -3.70
CA ALA A 60 0.09 -11.87 -4.57
C ALA A 60 1.58 -11.60 -4.29
N ALA A 61 1.94 -10.34 -4.00
CA ALA A 61 3.32 -9.94 -3.77
C ALA A 61 3.83 -10.26 -2.36
N TYR A 62 2.96 -10.14 -1.34
CA TYR A 62 3.38 -10.16 0.07
C TYR A 62 2.62 -11.18 0.94
N GLY A 63 1.56 -11.83 0.45
CA GLY A 63 0.67 -12.68 1.25
C GLY A 63 -0.11 -11.88 2.30
N ILE A 64 -0.30 -10.57 2.09
CA ILE A 64 -0.98 -9.67 3.03
C ILE A 64 -2.42 -9.44 2.59
N VAL A 65 -3.37 -9.60 3.50
CA VAL A 65 -4.78 -9.25 3.34
C VAL A 65 -5.01 -7.88 3.98
N LEU A 66 -5.49 -6.90 3.17
CA LEU A 66 -5.88 -5.60 3.67
C LEU A 66 -7.25 -5.70 4.35
N SER A 67 -7.37 -5.22 5.58
CA SER A 67 -8.60 -5.31 6.39
C SER A 67 -9.02 -3.96 6.96
N THR A 68 -10.36 -3.78 7.12
CA THR A 68 -10.97 -2.65 7.81
C THR A 68 -11.94 -3.18 8.85
N PRO A 69 -11.48 -3.48 10.06
CA PRO A 69 -12.28 -4.22 11.07
C PRO A 69 -13.53 -3.49 11.52
N ASP A 70 -13.59 -2.18 11.43
CA ASP A 70 -14.70 -1.32 11.89
C ASP A 70 -15.72 -0.96 10.79
N ARG A 71 -15.48 -1.37 9.54
CA ARG A 71 -16.39 -1.11 8.41
C ARG A 71 -16.33 -2.20 7.37
N ALA A 72 -17.50 -2.57 6.86
CA ALA A 72 -17.57 -3.24 5.56
C ALA A 72 -17.10 -2.26 4.49
N LEU A 73 -16.10 -2.65 3.72
CA LEU A 73 -15.70 -1.90 2.54
C LEU A 73 -16.83 -1.96 1.50
N ASN A 74 -17.25 -0.81 1.00
CA ASN A 74 -18.19 -0.76 -0.09
C ASN A 74 -17.49 -1.21 -1.38
N VAL A 75 -18.25 -1.82 -2.29
CA VAL A 75 -17.75 -2.29 -3.60
C VAL A 75 -17.06 -1.16 -4.39
N SER A 76 -17.44 0.10 -4.14
CA SER A 76 -16.82 1.29 -4.70
C SER A 76 -15.44 1.61 -4.12
N ASP A 77 -15.07 1.04 -2.97
CA ASP A 77 -13.77 1.27 -2.35
C ASP A 77 -12.66 0.34 -2.89
N GLN A 78 -12.96 -0.48 -3.89
CA GLN A 78 -12.04 -1.43 -4.55
C GLN A 78 -11.26 -2.38 -3.61
N LEU A 79 -11.66 -2.47 -2.35
CA LEU A 79 -10.99 -3.32 -1.36
C LEU A 79 -11.70 -4.68 -1.15
N VAL A 80 -12.67 -5.00 -2.00
CA VAL A 80 -13.44 -6.24 -1.88
C VAL A 80 -12.95 -7.27 -2.88
N SER A 81 -11.80 -7.83 -2.61
CA SER A 81 -11.49 -9.17 -3.07
C SER A 81 -11.16 -9.98 -1.82
N THR A 82 -12.07 -10.87 -1.42
CA THR A 82 -11.65 -11.99 -0.59
C THR A 82 -10.80 -12.87 -1.50
N PRO A 83 -9.48 -12.92 -1.31
CA PRO A 83 -8.67 -13.84 -2.07
C PRO A 83 -9.25 -15.24 -1.88
N ALA A 84 -9.41 -15.98 -2.97
CA ALA A 84 -9.68 -17.42 -2.84
C ALA A 84 -8.62 -17.99 -1.90
N PRO A 85 -8.97 -18.84 -0.92
CA PRO A 85 -8.02 -19.37 0.02
C PRO A 85 -6.91 -20.05 -0.78
N ALA A 86 -5.71 -19.48 -0.76
CA ALA A 86 -4.55 -20.18 -1.25
C ALA A 86 -4.46 -21.45 -0.41
N GLN A 87 -4.21 -22.59 -1.05
CA GLN A 87 -4.00 -23.89 -0.40
C GLN A 87 -2.66 -23.89 0.35
N SER A 88 -2.50 -22.99 1.28
CA SER A 88 -1.34 -22.89 2.16
C SER A 88 -1.87 -23.00 3.59
N ASP A 89 -1.30 -23.93 4.35
CA ASP A 89 -1.62 -24.17 5.77
C ASP A 89 -1.25 -22.98 6.70
N VAL A 90 -0.75 -21.90 6.13
CA VAL A 90 -0.37 -20.67 6.84
C VAL A 90 -1.45 -19.62 6.58
N ALA A 91 -2.11 -19.15 7.65
CA ALA A 91 -3.05 -18.05 7.55
C ALA A 91 -2.32 -16.81 6.98
N PRO A 92 -2.94 -16.08 6.03
CA PRO A 92 -2.34 -14.88 5.46
C PRO A 92 -2.11 -13.83 6.56
N ALA A 93 -1.04 -13.06 6.43
CA ALA A 93 -0.82 -11.92 7.30
C ALA A 93 -1.89 -10.85 7.02
N ALA A 94 -2.50 -10.30 8.09
CA ALA A 94 -3.46 -9.21 7.96
C ALA A 94 -2.76 -7.87 8.19
N SER A 95 -3.10 -6.87 7.38
CA SER A 95 -2.69 -5.49 7.57
C SER A 95 -3.91 -4.60 7.68
N THR A 96 -3.98 -3.81 8.75
CA THR A 96 -5.13 -2.99 9.09
C THR A 96 -5.07 -1.66 8.34
N VAL A 97 -6.03 -1.42 7.47
CA VAL A 97 -6.15 -0.13 6.77
C VAL A 97 -6.55 0.96 7.77
N ILE A 98 -5.78 2.04 7.80
CA ILE A 98 -6.02 3.21 8.65
C ILE A 98 -6.54 4.42 7.86
N GLY A 99 -6.21 4.52 6.59
CA GLY A 99 -6.68 5.61 5.75
C GLY A 99 -6.49 5.34 4.26
N ILE A 100 -7.34 6.00 3.49
CA ILE A 100 -7.23 6.10 2.02
C ILE A 100 -7.39 7.56 1.67
N PHE A 101 -6.49 8.11 0.90
CA PHE A 101 -6.63 9.45 0.35
C PHE A 101 -6.66 9.41 -1.18
N TYR A 102 -7.36 10.37 -1.77
CA TYR A 102 -7.76 10.37 -3.17
C TYR A 102 -7.40 11.71 -3.82
N GLU A 103 -7.09 11.63 -5.11
CA GLU A 103 -6.72 12.78 -5.93
C GLU A 103 -7.91 13.70 -6.25
N ASN A 104 -9.11 13.13 -6.40
CA ASN A 104 -10.30 13.89 -6.74
C ASN A 104 -11.32 13.92 -5.58
N ASP A 105 -12.31 14.79 -5.70
CA ASP A 105 -13.46 14.82 -4.81
C ASP A 105 -14.31 13.54 -4.93
N ASN A 106 -15.19 13.35 -3.95
CA ASN A 106 -16.08 12.19 -3.87
C ASN A 106 -15.34 10.83 -3.96
N TYR A 107 -14.09 10.80 -3.44
CA TYR A 107 -13.25 9.60 -3.39
C TYR A 107 -12.88 9.07 -4.79
N GLY A 108 -12.74 9.96 -5.76
CA GLY A 108 -12.39 9.65 -7.14
C GLY A 108 -10.91 9.80 -7.45
N GLY A 109 -10.55 9.41 -8.69
CA GLY A 109 -9.19 9.51 -9.20
C GLY A 109 -8.26 8.43 -8.66
N ALA A 110 -6.96 8.69 -8.75
CA ALA A 110 -5.95 7.84 -8.13
C ALA A 110 -6.08 7.87 -6.60
N PHE A 111 -5.71 6.78 -5.95
CA PHE A 111 -5.78 6.70 -4.49
C PHE A 111 -4.53 6.04 -3.88
N TYR A 112 -4.33 6.32 -2.61
CA TYR A 112 -3.27 5.75 -1.81
C TYR A 112 -3.84 5.12 -0.54
N ILE A 113 -3.61 3.82 -0.35
CA ILE A 113 -4.01 3.08 0.85
C ILE A 113 -2.83 3.08 1.82
N THR A 114 -3.11 3.45 3.07
CA THR A 114 -2.16 3.32 4.18
C THR A 114 -2.68 2.29 5.17
N SER A 115 -1.83 1.33 5.51
CA SER A 115 -2.13 0.31 6.50
C SER A 115 -1.02 0.14 7.54
N VAL A 116 -1.32 -0.59 8.59
CA VAL A 116 -0.42 -0.91 9.70
C VAL A 116 -0.61 -2.36 10.14
N ALA A 117 0.41 -2.98 10.69
CA ALA A 117 0.30 -4.31 11.28
C ALA A 117 -0.47 -4.31 12.62
N GLN A 118 -0.64 -3.12 13.24
CA GLN A 118 -1.33 -2.92 14.51
C GLN A 118 -2.85 -2.75 14.31
N ASN A 119 -3.59 -2.65 15.42
CA ASN A 119 -5.06 -2.49 15.42
C ASN A 119 -5.52 -1.04 15.18
N GLY A 120 -4.94 -0.35 14.20
CA GLY A 120 -5.30 1.03 13.88
C GLY A 120 -4.88 2.05 14.93
N CYS A 121 -5.68 3.13 15.11
CA CYS A 121 -5.33 4.25 15.97
C CYS A 121 -5.68 4.06 17.46
N ASN A 122 -5.93 2.85 17.91
CA ASN A 122 -6.20 2.58 19.32
C ASN A 122 -4.94 2.78 20.18
N GLY A 123 -4.73 4.00 20.69
CA GLY A 123 -3.53 4.39 21.44
C GLY A 123 -2.30 4.74 20.60
N TYR A 124 -2.45 4.77 19.28
CA TYR A 124 -1.37 5.08 18.34
C TYR A 124 -1.71 6.27 17.45
N SER A 125 -0.69 6.90 16.92
CA SER A 125 -0.81 7.87 15.82
C SER A 125 0.23 7.57 14.75
N TYR A 126 -0.15 7.81 13.49
CA TYR A 126 0.66 7.53 12.32
C TYR A 126 0.67 8.72 11.39
N GLY A 127 1.55 8.76 10.42
CA GLY A 127 1.51 9.79 9.40
C GLY A 127 2.71 9.81 8.46
N TYR A 128 2.58 10.59 7.42
CA TYR A 128 3.68 10.99 6.55
C TYR A 128 4.05 12.44 6.86
N THR A 129 5.27 12.66 7.30
CA THR A 129 5.80 14.02 7.55
C THR A 129 6.09 14.77 6.25
N ASN A 130 6.23 14.04 5.13
CA ASN A 130 6.48 14.60 3.81
C ASN A 130 5.84 13.71 2.73
N LEU A 131 4.74 14.18 2.14
CA LEU A 131 4.01 13.47 1.10
C LEU A 131 4.77 13.41 -0.24
N ALA A 132 5.74 14.30 -0.48
CA ALA A 132 6.59 14.23 -1.66
C ALA A 132 7.41 12.92 -1.69
N SER A 133 7.74 12.34 -0.53
CA SER A 133 8.47 11.07 -0.44
C SER A 133 7.75 9.87 -1.06
N ILE A 134 6.43 9.99 -1.19
CA ILE A 134 5.55 8.97 -1.77
C ILE A 134 4.83 9.47 -3.05
N GLY A 135 5.21 10.64 -3.57
CA GLY A 135 4.64 11.24 -4.79
C GLY A 135 3.22 11.80 -4.63
N TRP A 136 2.83 12.18 -3.39
CA TRP A 136 1.47 12.66 -3.07
C TRP A 136 1.42 14.09 -2.53
N ASP A 137 2.50 14.84 -2.67
CA ASP A 137 2.53 16.27 -2.38
C ASP A 137 1.56 17.02 -3.27
N ASP A 138 0.77 17.93 -2.69
CA ASP A 138 -0.19 18.77 -3.40
C ASP A 138 -1.21 18.01 -4.28
N ARG A 139 -1.71 16.86 -3.79
CA ARG A 139 -2.62 16.01 -4.58
C ARG A 139 -3.89 15.56 -3.85
N ILE A 140 -4.02 15.83 -2.56
CA ILE A 140 -5.14 15.30 -1.77
C ILE A 140 -6.35 16.21 -1.89
N THR A 141 -7.46 15.65 -2.41
CA THR A 141 -8.77 16.33 -2.50
C THR A 141 -9.83 15.72 -1.59
N SER A 142 -9.75 14.40 -1.33
CA SER A 142 -10.68 13.71 -0.42
C SER A 142 -9.98 12.57 0.32
N PHE A 143 -10.57 12.10 1.43
CA PHE A 143 -10.02 11.00 2.21
C PHE A 143 -11.08 10.23 2.99
N ARG A 144 -10.73 8.98 3.36
CA ARG A 144 -11.47 8.13 4.30
C ARG A 144 -10.51 7.59 5.35
N SER A 145 -10.98 7.47 6.59
CA SER A 145 -10.25 6.85 7.69
C SER A 145 -10.99 5.61 8.18
N TYR A 146 -10.22 4.66 8.70
CA TYR A 146 -10.69 3.37 9.18
C TYR A 146 -10.02 3.04 10.53
N SER A 147 -10.46 1.97 11.17
CA SER A 147 -9.77 1.37 12.31
C SER A 147 -9.55 2.35 13.47
N ASN A 148 -10.62 3.05 13.83
CA ASN A 148 -10.64 4.09 14.87
C ASN A 148 -9.66 5.25 14.62
N CYS A 149 -9.31 5.51 13.36
CA CYS A 149 -8.50 6.65 12.96
C CYS A 149 -9.37 7.83 12.47
N LYS A 150 -8.85 9.02 12.63
CA LYS A 150 -9.29 10.25 11.98
C LYS A 150 -8.10 10.85 11.26
N THR A 151 -8.33 11.38 10.07
CA THR A 151 -7.31 12.00 9.24
C THR A 151 -7.26 13.51 9.43
N ALA A 152 -6.04 14.05 9.56
CA ALA A 152 -5.76 15.47 9.38
C ALA A 152 -4.67 15.63 8.30
N ILE A 153 -4.86 16.61 7.41
CA ILE A 153 -3.89 17.01 6.39
C ILE A 153 -3.36 18.41 6.71
N PHE A 154 -2.12 18.68 6.34
CA PHE A 154 -1.40 19.90 6.66
C PHE A 154 -0.70 20.44 5.42
N GLU A 155 -0.71 21.77 5.28
CA GLU A 155 -0.16 22.48 4.13
C GLU A 155 1.36 22.29 4.00
N ASP A 156 2.07 22.32 5.14
CA ASP A 156 3.52 22.16 5.14
C ASP A 156 3.94 20.75 5.56
N THR A 157 5.18 20.41 5.32
CA THR A 157 5.83 19.23 5.87
C THR A 157 5.87 19.26 7.40
N ASN A 158 6.09 18.08 8.02
CA ASN A 158 6.18 17.94 9.50
C ASN A 158 4.94 18.44 10.24
N TYR A 159 3.77 18.32 9.61
CA TYR A 159 2.48 18.72 10.21
C TYR A 159 2.37 20.21 10.51
N GLY A 160 3.04 21.05 9.70
CA GLY A 160 3.02 22.50 9.81
C GLY A 160 1.97 23.16 8.91
N GLY A 161 1.90 24.49 8.98
CA GLY A 161 1.03 25.32 8.15
C GLY A 161 -0.45 25.23 8.51
N ALA A 162 -1.30 25.59 7.53
CA ALA A 162 -2.75 25.42 7.66
C ALA A 162 -3.11 23.95 7.71
N SER A 163 -4.22 23.60 8.35
CA SER A 163 -4.63 22.19 8.49
C SER A 163 -6.14 22.01 8.30
N TYR A 164 -6.52 20.80 7.89
CA TYR A 164 -7.90 20.35 7.78
C TYR A 164 -8.04 18.94 8.37
N GLY A 165 -8.89 18.75 9.35
CA GLY A 165 -9.12 17.47 10.07
C GLY A 165 -9.36 17.74 11.57
N TYR A 166 -9.41 16.80 12.44
CA TYR A 166 -9.37 15.36 12.32
C TYR A 166 -10.77 14.79 12.00
N TYR A 167 -10.98 14.28 10.82
CA TYR A 167 -12.28 13.75 10.40
C TYR A 167 -12.17 12.28 9.99
N VAL A 168 -13.26 11.55 10.16
CA VAL A 168 -13.33 10.15 9.72
C VAL A 168 -13.38 10.07 8.19
N ASN A 169 -14.12 10.99 7.57
CA ASN A 169 -14.23 11.08 6.11
C ASN A 169 -14.34 12.54 5.68
N SER A 170 -13.83 12.83 4.51
CA SER A 170 -14.09 14.07 3.81
C SER A 170 -14.20 13.79 2.32
N SER A 171 -15.38 14.03 1.75
CA SER A 171 -15.59 13.90 0.29
C SER A 171 -14.96 15.05 -0.50
N ASN A 172 -14.62 16.15 0.17
CA ASN A 172 -13.89 17.27 -0.39
C ASN A 172 -13.27 18.06 0.75
N VAL A 173 -11.96 18.28 0.73
CA VAL A 173 -11.23 19.01 1.78
C VAL A 173 -11.39 20.53 1.70
N GLY A 174 -12.16 21.01 0.70
CA GLY A 174 -12.44 22.42 0.49
C GLY A 174 -11.31 23.18 -0.22
N ALA A 175 -11.66 24.28 -0.83
CA ALA A 175 -10.74 25.07 -1.67
C ALA A 175 -9.47 25.56 -0.94
N ALA A 176 -9.52 25.66 0.39
CA ALA A 176 -8.36 26.08 1.18
C ALA A 176 -7.26 25.03 1.27
N MET A 177 -7.60 23.72 1.15
CA MET A 177 -6.67 22.61 1.31
C MET A 177 -6.59 21.69 0.09
N ASN A 178 -7.47 21.89 -0.91
CA ASN A 178 -7.45 21.10 -2.13
C ASN A 178 -6.11 21.26 -2.84
N ASP A 179 -5.46 20.12 -3.11
CA ASP A 179 -4.15 20.06 -3.78
C ASP A 179 -3.07 20.95 -3.11
N ARG A 180 -3.05 20.96 -1.76
CA ARG A 180 -2.08 21.76 -0.99
C ARG A 180 -1.47 21.02 0.19
N ALA A 181 -1.79 19.74 0.38
CA ALA A 181 -1.30 19.00 1.52
C ALA A 181 0.11 18.46 1.27
N SER A 182 1.07 18.82 2.13
CA SER A 182 2.44 18.30 2.13
C SER A 182 2.72 17.30 3.26
N SER A 183 1.82 17.18 4.25
CA SER A 183 1.88 16.11 5.25
C SER A 183 0.47 15.68 5.71
N ILE A 184 0.38 14.46 6.26
CA ILE A 184 -0.88 13.84 6.68
C ILE A 184 -0.65 13.06 7.98
N ARG A 185 -1.65 13.08 8.88
CA ARG A 185 -1.60 12.37 10.16
C ARG A 185 -2.91 11.65 10.45
N TRP A 186 -2.79 10.48 11.07
CA TRP A 186 -3.89 9.69 11.61
C TRP A 186 -3.79 9.58 13.13
N ALA A 187 -4.89 9.80 13.83
CA ALA A 187 -5.03 9.63 15.28
C ALA A 187 -6.49 9.26 15.63
N ALA A 188 -6.73 8.79 16.86
CA ALA A 188 -8.06 8.45 17.33
C ALA A 188 -9.00 9.67 17.53
#